data_f4236303c0e776a3e1c2eadf6d167c22
#
_entry.id   f4236303c0e776a3e1c2eadf6d167c22
#
_cell.length_a   1.000
_cell.length_b   1.000
_cell.length_c   1.000
_cell.angle_alpha   90.00
_cell.angle_beta   90.00
_cell.angle_gamma   90.00
#
_symmetry.space_group_name_H-M   'P 1'
#
loop_
_entity.id
_entity.type
_entity.pdbx_description
1 polymer ?
#
loop_
_entity_poly.entity_id
_entity_poly.type
_entity_poly.pdbx_seq_one_letter_code
_entity_poly.pdbx_strand_id
1 'polypeptide(L)'
;MAKKKKFVLSIDGGGVRGLIPVRILESIESRLAHRGVSVPMHRVFDLMCGTSTGGLITAALAAPKPGGAKGEAAATLSDLRDFYERDSREIFSQSLGKRLSRMVINPFGLFDETYDARPLERMLKDKFGWTSMASALTHLVLTAYDIERRRAVFMTNGLESNGSRADDYYFWQAVRATTAAPSYFEPARVENLSRKQDEALIDGGVFMNDPAIAAYLEARKLGWDAEDIVVLSLGTGHAPEKPFPYEEAINWGSLGWMQIAKGVPLLSIFADGQSQTASYQAEHLFCEMGCTRYIRLNGDIPAEAEALDNARPGNLILLNGAADKIIRDNTVLLDEIVDMLIANLHSDNGSPHSGSLVNAA
;
A
#
# COMPACT_ATOMS: atom_id res chain seq x y z
N MET A 1 4.72 34.37 6.06
CA MET A 1 4.38 33.04 6.59
C MET A 1 4.91 32.01 5.58
N ALA A 2 5.57 30.95 6.02
CA ALA A 2 5.98 29.88 5.10
C ALA A 2 4.71 29.25 4.47
N LYS A 3 4.74 28.98 3.17
CA LYS A 3 3.64 28.34 2.44
C LYS A 3 3.46 26.92 2.99
N LYS A 4 2.20 26.51 3.21
CA LYS A 4 1.87 25.17 3.71
C LYS A 4 2.35 24.12 2.71
N LYS A 5 3.08 23.10 3.19
CA LYS A 5 3.50 21.96 2.39
C LYS A 5 2.40 20.93 2.26
N LYS A 6 2.50 20.10 1.23
CA LYS A 6 1.61 19.00 0.93
C LYS A 6 2.34 17.67 1.15
N PHE A 7 1.98 16.97 2.22
CA PHE A 7 2.61 15.70 2.56
C PHE A 7 1.90 14.55 1.87
N VAL A 8 2.66 13.80 1.09
CA VAL A 8 2.21 12.64 0.32
C VAL A 8 2.87 11.40 0.90
N LEU A 9 2.06 10.40 1.27
CA LEU A 9 2.52 9.09 1.72
C LEU A 9 2.38 8.09 0.59
N SER A 10 3.46 7.39 0.26
CA SER A 10 3.48 6.26 -0.68
C SER A 10 3.92 5.00 0.04
N ILE A 11 3.19 3.88 -0.13
CA ILE A 11 3.54 2.60 0.50
C ILE A 11 3.56 1.49 -0.55
N ASP A 12 4.69 0.77 -0.60
CA ASP A 12 4.91 -0.35 -1.51
C ASP A 12 4.01 -1.56 -1.25
N GLY A 13 3.86 -2.39 -2.27
CA GLY A 13 3.38 -3.75 -2.16
C GLY A 13 4.37 -4.66 -1.44
N GLY A 14 3.86 -5.75 -0.81
CA GLY A 14 4.75 -6.67 -0.09
C GLY A 14 4.08 -7.72 0.78
N GLY A 15 2.78 -7.97 0.68
CA GLY A 15 2.08 -8.98 1.48
C GLY A 15 2.24 -8.76 2.99
N VAL A 16 2.63 -9.79 3.74
CA VAL A 16 2.84 -9.70 5.21
C VAL A 16 3.96 -8.74 5.61
N ARG A 17 4.85 -8.38 4.69
CA ARG A 17 5.92 -7.41 4.92
C ARG A 17 5.40 -5.98 5.11
N GLY A 18 4.09 -5.74 4.86
CA GLY A 18 3.39 -4.51 5.24
C GLY A 18 3.48 -4.17 6.73
N LEU A 19 3.88 -5.12 7.58
CA LEU A 19 4.22 -4.87 8.97
C LEU A 19 5.35 -3.82 9.11
N ILE A 20 6.33 -3.80 8.20
CA ILE A 20 7.46 -2.86 8.23
C ILE A 20 7.00 -1.39 8.12
N PRO A 21 6.27 -0.97 7.06
CA PRO A 21 5.77 0.40 6.97
C PRO A 21 4.80 0.77 8.10
N VAL A 22 3.99 -0.17 8.62
CA VAL A 22 3.15 0.09 9.80
C VAL A 22 4.01 0.45 11.01
N ARG A 23 5.08 -0.29 11.29
CA ARG A 23 6.03 -0.01 12.39
C ARG A 23 6.75 1.33 12.23
N ILE A 24 7.12 1.70 11.00
CA ILE A 24 7.71 3.01 10.72
C ILE A 24 6.70 4.13 11.01
N LEU A 25 5.44 3.98 10.57
CA LEU A 25 4.37 4.94 10.85
C LEU A 25 4.06 5.04 12.35
N GLU A 26 4.05 3.92 13.10
CA GLU A 26 3.92 3.95 14.56
C GLU A 26 5.07 4.74 15.23
N SER A 27 6.29 4.61 14.72
CA SER A 27 7.43 5.41 15.21
C SER A 27 7.23 6.91 14.96
N ILE A 28 6.71 7.29 13.78
CA ILE A 28 6.36 8.68 13.47
C ILE A 28 5.24 9.17 14.40
N GLU A 29 4.16 8.41 14.56
CA GLU A 29 3.03 8.74 15.45
C GLU A 29 3.48 8.94 16.90
N SER A 30 4.31 8.02 17.41
CA SER A 30 4.88 8.11 18.76
C SER A 30 5.74 9.35 18.96
N ARG A 31 6.58 9.69 17.98
CA ARG A 31 7.42 10.91 18.01
C ARG A 31 6.59 12.19 17.97
N LEU A 32 5.51 12.22 17.15
CA LEU A 32 4.53 13.31 17.16
C LEU A 32 3.87 13.47 18.53
N ALA A 33 3.42 12.36 19.13
CA ALA A 33 2.78 12.36 20.45
C ALA A 33 3.73 12.84 21.56
N HIS A 34 5.01 12.44 21.55
CA HIS A 34 6.02 12.92 22.50
C HIS A 34 6.29 14.44 22.38
N ARG A 35 6.00 15.04 21.22
CA ARG A 35 6.09 16.49 20.98
C ARG A 35 4.73 17.20 21.12
N GLY A 36 3.74 16.54 21.73
CA GLY A 36 2.43 17.10 22.06
C GLY A 36 1.43 17.14 20.89
N VAL A 37 1.72 16.44 19.79
CA VAL A 37 0.81 16.35 18.63
C VAL A 37 0.21 14.95 18.56
N SER A 38 -1.12 14.86 18.76
CA SER A 38 -1.87 13.59 18.65
C SER A 38 -3.00 13.78 17.66
N VAL A 39 -2.76 13.36 16.42
CA VAL A 39 -3.72 13.45 15.31
C VAL A 39 -3.67 12.17 14.48
N PRO A 40 -4.78 11.71 13.88
CA PRO A 40 -4.77 10.52 13.04
C PRO A 40 -4.00 10.77 11.74
N MET A 41 -3.48 9.69 11.14
CA MET A 41 -2.60 9.76 9.96
C MET A 41 -3.22 10.47 8.76
N HIS A 42 -4.53 10.33 8.52
CA HIS A 42 -5.22 11.05 7.45
C HIS A 42 -5.24 12.59 7.62
N ARG A 43 -4.88 13.09 8.80
CA ARG A 43 -4.68 14.53 9.04
C ARG A 43 -3.21 14.94 8.94
N VAL A 44 -2.31 13.98 8.97
CA VAL A 44 -0.86 14.17 8.80
C VAL A 44 -0.49 14.23 7.31
N PHE A 45 -1.11 13.36 6.51
CA PHE A 45 -0.83 13.25 5.07
C PHE A 45 -2.02 13.76 4.25
N ASP A 46 -1.75 14.70 3.34
CA ASP A 46 -2.75 15.31 2.44
C ASP A 46 -3.17 14.34 1.31
N LEU A 47 -2.30 13.36 0.97
CA LEU A 47 -2.57 12.28 0.02
C LEU A 47 -1.85 11.02 0.45
N MET A 48 -2.54 9.87 0.34
CA MET A 48 -1.97 8.55 0.57
C MET A 48 -2.10 7.70 -0.69
N CYS A 49 -1.04 7.01 -1.07
CA CYS A 49 -1.01 6.10 -2.22
C CYS A 49 -0.44 4.75 -1.80
N GLY A 50 -1.03 3.67 -2.26
CA GLY A 50 -0.55 2.33 -1.92
C GLY A 50 -0.84 1.28 -2.98
N THR A 51 0.05 0.30 -3.06
CA THR A 51 -0.09 -0.91 -3.87
C THR A 51 -0.23 -2.12 -2.96
N SER A 52 -1.16 -3.04 -3.26
CA SER A 52 -1.28 -4.29 -2.52
C SER A 52 -1.44 -4.05 -1.01
N THR A 53 -0.57 -4.59 -0.18
CA THR A 53 -0.54 -4.36 1.27
C THR A 53 -0.43 -2.86 1.62
N GLY A 54 0.33 -2.07 0.84
CA GLY A 54 0.37 -0.61 0.98
C GLY A 54 -0.99 0.04 0.75
N GLY A 55 -1.75 -0.48 -0.24
CA GLY A 55 -3.13 -0.06 -0.50
C GLY A 55 -4.08 -0.38 0.65
N LEU A 56 -3.93 -1.56 1.28
CA LEU A 56 -4.69 -1.92 2.48
C LEU A 56 -4.40 -0.94 3.62
N ILE A 57 -3.12 -0.64 3.89
CA ILE A 57 -2.71 0.29 4.96
C ILE A 57 -3.28 1.68 4.72
N THR A 58 -3.06 2.24 3.53
CA THR A 58 -3.50 3.61 3.19
C THR A 58 -5.02 3.72 3.17
N ALA A 59 -5.73 2.72 2.64
CA ALA A 59 -7.19 2.67 2.69
C ALA A 59 -7.73 2.62 4.11
N ALA A 60 -7.14 1.79 4.98
CA ALA A 60 -7.58 1.65 6.37
C ALA A 60 -7.38 2.94 7.19
N LEU A 61 -6.32 3.71 6.89
CA LEU A 61 -6.04 5.00 7.52
C LEU A 61 -6.88 6.16 6.93
N ALA A 62 -7.35 6.04 5.68
CA ALA A 62 -8.10 7.07 4.97
C ALA A 62 -9.62 6.85 4.94
N ALA A 63 -10.10 5.61 5.08
CA ALA A 63 -11.54 5.32 5.08
C ALA A 63 -12.19 5.81 6.38
N PRO A 64 -13.39 6.41 6.33
CA PRO A 64 -14.15 6.68 7.53
C PRO A 64 -14.65 5.36 8.13
N LYS A 65 -14.65 5.27 9.45
CA LYS A 65 -15.13 4.10 10.20
C LYS A 65 -16.65 3.97 10.07
N PRO A 66 -17.17 2.84 9.57
CA PRO A 66 -18.61 2.62 9.50
C PRO A 66 -19.26 2.74 10.90
N GLY A 67 -20.25 3.64 11.03
CA GLY A 67 -20.91 3.90 12.32
C GLY A 67 -20.05 4.61 13.37
N GLY A 68 -18.82 5.00 13.03
CA GLY A 68 -17.92 5.74 13.92
C GLY A 68 -18.23 7.24 14.00
N ALA A 69 -17.45 7.96 14.80
CA ALA A 69 -17.56 9.42 14.90
C ALA A 69 -17.09 10.10 13.59
N LYS A 70 -17.57 11.33 13.36
CA LYS A 70 -17.14 12.10 12.17
C LYS A 70 -15.61 12.31 12.19
N GLY A 71 -14.95 11.88 11.12
CA GLY A 71 -13.49 11.97 10.97
C GLY A 71 -12.72 10.85 11.68
N GLU A 72 -13.40 9.83 12.23
CA GLU A 72 -12.76 8.63 12.74
C GLU A 72 -12.40 7.71 11.58
N ALA A 73 -11.13 7.30 11.51
CA ALA A 73 -10.66 6.36 10.48
C ALA A 73 -11.08 4.92 10.79
N ALA A 74 -11.20 4.10 9.75
CA ALA A 74 -11.56 2.69 9.85
C ALA A 74 -10.57 1.89 10.70
N ALA A 75 -9.29 2.27 10.73
CA ALA A 75 -8.29 1.65 11.58
C ALA A 75 -7.27 2.66 12.12
N THR A 76 -6.70 2.33 13.27
CA THR A 76 -5.49 2.93 13.82
C THR A 76 -4.25 2.16 13.35
N LEU A 77 -3.05 2.70 13.58
CA LEU A 77 -1.80 1.95 13.32
C LEU A 77 -1.69 0.70 14.21
N SER A 78 -2.17 0.78 15.45
CA SER A 78 -2.24 -0.38 16.35
C SER A 78 -3.15 -1.48 15.80
N ASP A 79 -4.33 -1.14 15.24
CA ASP A 79 -5.22 -2.11 14.59
C ASP A 79 -4.53 -2.78 13.39
N LEU A 80 -3.78 -2.00 12.60
CA LEU A 80 -3.03 -2.53 11.47
C LEU A 80 -1.89 -3.45 11.90
N ARG A 81 -1.15 -3.11 12.97
CA ARG A 81 -0.15 -4.00 13.53
C ARG A 81 -0.78 -5.31 13.99
N ASP A 82 -1.87 -5.25 14.76
CA ASP A 82 -2.59 -6.44 15.23
C ASP A 82 -3.09 -7.30 14.05
N PHE A 83 -3.56 -6.67 12.97
CA PHE A 83 -3.92 -7.36 11.72
C PHE A 83 -2.73 -8.17 11.16
N TYR A 84 -1.54 -7.57 11.03
CA TYR A 84 -0.38 -8.29 10.51
C TYR A 84 0.13 -9.37 11.47
N GLU A 85 0.11 -9.12 12.77
CA GLU A 85 0.67 -10.06 13.75
C GLU A 85 -0.27 -11.22 14.10
N ARG A 86 -1.59 -11.04 13.96
CA ARG A 86 -2.60 -12.02 14.38
C ARG A 86 -3.48 -12.49 13.23
N ASP A 87 -4.16 -11.55 12.55
CA ASP A 87 -5.25 -11.87 11.63
C ASP A 87 -4.74 -12.33 10.26
N SER A 88 -3.56 -11.86 9.82
CA SER A 88 -2.94 -12.28 8.57
C SER A 88 -2.75 -13.80 8.46
N ARG A 89 -2.62 -14.49 9.60
CA ARG A 89 -2.52 -15.95 9.63
C ARG A 89 -3.79 -16.64 9.13
N GLU A 90 -4.96 -16.07 9.39
CA GLU A 90 -6.22 -16.63 8.89
C GLU A 90 -6.29 -16.52 7.36
N ILE A 91 -5.84 -15.38 6.81
CA ILE A 91 -5.82 -15.11 5.37
C ILE A 91 -4.87 -16.08 4.65
N PHE A 92 -3.66 -16.26 5.19
CA PHE A 92 -2.62 -17.11 4.62
C PHE A 92 -2.61 -18.55 5.18
N SER A 93 -3.70 -18.95 5.88
CA SER A 93 -3.86 -20.33 6.30
C SER A 93 -4.40 -21.18 5.14
N GLN A 94 -3.62 -22.16 4.71
CA GLN A 94 -4.12 -23.17 3.79
C GLN A 94 -5.03 -24.14 4.55
N SER A 95 -6.30 -24.25 4.18
CA SER A 95 -7.17 -25.31 4.68
C SER A 95 -6.56 -26.68 4.33
N LEU A 96 -6.33 -27.51 5.36
CA LEU A 96 -5.81 -28.89 5.21
C LEU A 96 -6.62 -29.70 4.18
N GLY A 97 -7.94 -29.51 4.08
CA GLY A 97 -8.80 -30.16 3.11
C GLY A 97 -8.51 -29.73 1.65
N LYS A 98 -8.25 -28.45 1.41
CA LYS A 98 -7.86 -27.95 0.07
C LYS A 98 -6.46 -28.47 -0.32
N ARG A 99 -5.55 -28.59 0.65
CA ARG A 99 -4.21 -29.11 0.41
C ARG A 99 -4.22 -30.60 0.00
N LEU A 100 -5.09 -31.41 0.62
CA LEU A 100 -5.24 -32.83 0.25
C LEU A 100 -5.94 -33.01 -1.11
N SER A 101 -7.01 -32.24 -1.39
CA SER A 101 -7.69 -32.33 -2.67
C SER A 101 -6.82 -31.83 -3.83
N ARG A 102 -5.99 -30.81 -3.61
CA ARG A 102 -5.03 -30.31 -4.59
C ARG A 102 -3.96 -31.35 -4.95
N MET A 103 -3.45 -32.09 -3.95
CA MET A 103 -2.43 -33.11 -4.18
C MET A 103 -2.93 -34.26 -5.06
N VAL A 104 -4.26 -34.53 -5.07
CA VAL A 104 -4.90 -35.57 -5.84
C VAL A 104 -5.35 -35.07 -7.24
N ILE A 105 -5.87 -33.85 -7.32
CA ILE A 105 -6.49 -33.30 -8.54
C ILE A 105 -5.49 -32.49 -9.38
N ASN A 106 -4.50 -31.87 -8.75
CA ASN A 106 -3.49 -31.02 -9.40
C ASN A 106 -2.10 -31.23 -8.80
N PRO A 107 -1.46 -32.38 -9.08
CA PRO A 107 -0.15 -32.74 -8.51
C PRO A 107 0.97 -31.75 -8.87
N PHE A 108 0.78 -30.90 -9.88
CA PHE A 108 1.76 -29.91 -10.32
C PHE A 108 1.42 -28.47 -9.88
N GLY A 109 0.30 -28.22 -9.19
CA GLY A 109 -0.07 -26.89 -8.70
C GLY A 109 -0.33 -25.81 -9.77
N LEU A 110 -0.60 -26.26 -11.04
CA LEU A 110 -0.59 -25.37 -12.21
C LEU A 110 -1.94 -24.69 -12.49
N PHE A 111 -3.02 -25.03 -11.77
CA PHE A 111 -4.37 -24.68 -12.20
C PHE A 111 -5.30 -24.13 -11.09
N ASP A 112 -4.76 -23.68 -9.93
CA ASP A 112 -5.60 -23.16 -8.86
C ASP A 112 -4.86 -22.11 -8.01
N GLU A 113 -5.60 -21.13 -7.48
CA GLU A 113 -5.07 -20.10 -6.59
C GLU A 113 -4.60 -20.71 -5.28
N THR A 114 -3.56 -20.11 -4.67
CA THR A 114 -2.97 -20.62 -3.42
C THR A 114 -3.93 -20.45 -2.25
N TYR A 115 -4.65 -19.33 -2.19
CA TYR A 115 -5.51 -18.96 -1.06
C TYR A 115 -6.95 -18.70 -1.48
N ASP A 116 -7.87 -18.98 -0.53
CA ASP A 116 -9.27 -18.61 -0.62
C ASP A 116 -9.42 -17.13 -0.24
N ALA A 117 -9.97 -16.31 -1.11
CA ALA A 117 -10.17 -14.89 -0.84
C ALA A 117 -11.30 -14.59 0.16
N ARG A 118 -12.19 -15.54 0.44
CA ARG A 118 -13.36 -15.33 1.32
C ARG A 118 -13.00 -14.86 2.75
N PRO A 119 -11.96 -15.37 3.44
CA PRO A 119 -11.52 -14.81 4.71
C PRO A 119 -11.13 -13.34 4.61
N LEU A 120 -10.29 -13.00 3.64
CA LEU A 120 -9.89 -11.62 3.37
C LEU A 120 -11.11 -10.73 3.08
N GLU A 121 -11.99 -11.14 2.17
CA GLU A 121 -13.19 -10.36 1.84
C GLU A 121 -14.12 -10.13 3.04
N ARG A 122 -14.28 -11.14 3.91
CA ARG A 122 -15.05 -10.99 5.15
C ARG A 122 -14.44 -9.90 6.03
N MET A 123 -13.15 -9.97 6.30
CA MET A 123 -12.45 -8.98 7.11
C MET A 123 -12.52 -7.58 6.51
N LEU A 124 -12.40 -7.46 5.18
CA LEU A 124 -12.53 -6.18 4.50
C LEU A 124 -13.96 -5.63 4.59
N LYS A 125 -14.99 -6.47 4.42
CA LYS A 125 -16.39 -6.08 4.58
C LYS A 125 -16.73 -5.68 6.01
N ASP A 126 -16.20 -6.39 7.00
CA ASP A 126 -16.37 -6.06 8.42
C ASP A 126 -15.69 -4.72 8.77
N LYS A 127 -14.50 -4.46 8.19
CA LYS A 127 -13.75 -3.23 8.45
C LYS A 127 -14.34 -2.00 7.74
N PHE A 128 -14.69 -2.11 6.47
CA PHE A 128 -15.07 -0.97 5.61
C PHE A 128 -16.58 -0.86 5.35
N GLY A 129 -17.35 -1.91 5.59
CA GLY A 129 -18.76 -1.96 5.19
C GLY A 129 -18.94 -1.67 3.70
N TRP A 130 -19.98 -0.94 3.37
CA TRP A 130 -20.28 -0.45 2.01
C TRP A 130 -19.89 1.02 1.83
N THR A 131 -18.79 1.42 2.45
CA THR A 131 -18.28 2.79 2.38
C THR A 131 -17.60 3.02 1.03
N SER A 132 -18.00 4.09 0.33
CA SER A 132 -17.43 4.48 -0.96
C SER A 132 -16.11 5.25 -0.77
N MET A 133 -15.16 5.09 -1.71
CA MET A 133 -13.89 5.81 -1.71
C MET A 133 -14.08 7.32 -1.85
N ALA A 134 -15.19 7.79 -2.44
CA ALA A 134 -15.54 9.21 -2.51
C ALA A 134 -15.68 9.86 -1.11
N SER A 135 -15.89 9.06 -0.05
CA SER A 135 -15.99 9.53 1.33
C SER A 135 -14.67 9.52 2.10
N ALA A 136 -13.56 9.23 1.45
CA ALA A 136 -12.25 9.16 2.09
C ALA A 136 -11.91 10.45 2.87
N LEU A 137 -11.26 10.29 4.01
CA LEU A 137 -10.91 11.37 4.94
C LEU A 137 -9.72 12.22 4.46
N THR A 138 -8.96 11.71 3.49
CA THR A 138 -7.89 12.40 2.77
C THR A 138 -7.85 11.93 1.32
N HIS A 139 -7.04 12.56 0.46
CA HIS A 139 -6.86 12.04 -0.90
C HIS A 139 -6.21 10.66 -0.87
N LEU A 140 -6.74 9.75 -1.69
CA LEU A 140 -6.33 8.35 -1.71
C LEU A 140 -6.16 7.85 -3.14
N VAL A 141 -5.13 7.04 -3.36
CA VAL A 141 -4.89 6.31 -4.61
C VAL A 141 -4.53 4.88 -4.30
N LEU A 142 -5.25 3.94 -4.90
CA LEU A 142 -4.94 2.52 -4.88
C LEU A 142 -4.68 2.03 -6.29
N THR A 143 -3.67 1.19 -6.48
CA THR A 143 -3.31 0.66 -7.79
C THR A 143 -3.93 -0.72 -8.03
N ALA A 144 -4.43 -0.97 -9.23
CA ALA A 144 -4.91 -2.26 -9.68
C ALA A 144 -4.71 -2.41 -11.19
N TYR A 145 -4.85 -3.60 -11.73
CA TYR A 145 -4.77 -3.85 -13.17
C TYR A 145 -6.03 -4.56 -13.68
N ASP A 146 -6.68 -3.98 -14.67
CA ASP A 146 -7.87 -4.53 -15.35
C ASP A 146 -7.42 -5.54 -16.39
N ILE A 147 -7.67 -6.83 -16.13
CA ILE A 147 -7.23 -7.92 -17.01
C ILE A 147 -8.08 -8.03 -18.28
N GLU A 148 -9.35 -7.62 -18.22
CA GLU A 148 -10.25 -7.67 -19.39
C GLU A 148 -9.94 -6.52 -20.38
N ARG A 149 -9.69 -5.32 -19.84
CA ARG A 149 -9.38 -4.13 -20.66
C ARG A 149 -7.89 -3.92 -20.87
N ARG A 150 -7.04 -4.72 -20.22
CA ARG A 150 -5.58 -4.70 -20.31
C ARG A 150 -4.99 -3.32 -20.02
N ARG A 151 -5.39 -2.72 -18.89
CA ARG A 151 -4.96 -1.38 -18.50
C ARG A 151 -4.65 -1.28 -17.01
N ALA A 152 -3.73 -0.38 -16.69
CA ALA A 152 -3.53 0.07 -15.31
C ALA A 152 -4.77 0.85 -14.83
N VAL A 153 -5.14 0.64 -13.57
CA VAL A 153 -6.25 1.34 -12.90
C VAL A 153 -5.71 2.02 -11.66
N PHE A 154 -5.93 3.32 -11.56
CA PHE A 154 -5.66 4.13 -10.38
C PHE A 154 -6.99 4.49 -9.75
N MET A 155 -7.40 3.73 -8.73
CA MET A 155 -8.64 4.00 -8.00
C MET A 155 -8.39 5.18 -7.05
N THR A 156 -8.99 6.33 -7.33
CA THR A 156 -8.78 7.57 -6.56
C THR A 156 -10.11 8.24 -6.22
N ASN A 157 -10.16 8.98 -5.11
CA ASN A 157 -11.25 9.87 -4.78
C ASN A 157 -11.06 11.30 -5.33
N GLY A 158 -10.04 11.51 -6.16
CA GLY A 158 -9.68 12.78 -6.79
C GLY A 158 -10.39 13.06 -8.12
N LEU A 159 -9.65 13.70 -9.02
CA LEU A 159 -10.11 14.06 -10.36
C LEU A 159 -9.35 13.28 -11.44
N GLU A 160 -10.01 13.05 -12.56
CA GLU A 160 -9.39 12.60 -13.79
C GLU A 160 -8.58 13.74 -14.47
N SER A 161 -7.71 13.39 -15.40
CA SER A 161 -6.87 14.36 -16.11
C SER A 161 -7.65 15.42 -16.91
N ASN A 162 -8.91 15.12 -17.25
CA ASN A 162 -9.83 16.04 -17.91
C ASN A 162 -10.64 16.92 -16.93
N GLY A 163 -10.36 16.82 -15.62
CA GLY A 163 -11.07 17.55 -14.58
C GLY A 163 -12.41 16.95 -14.15
N SER A 164 -12.86 15.84 -14.75
CA SER A 164 -14.03 15.11 -14.26
C SER A 164 -13.71 14.36 -12.96
N ARG A 165 -14.75 13.99 -12.20
CA ARG A 165 -14.58 13.15 -11.02
C ARG A 165 -14.10 11.76 -11.46
N ALA A 166 -13.15 11.20 -10.71
CA ALA A 166 -12.69 9.83 -10.93
C ALA A 166 -13.80 8.81 -10.68
N ASP A 167 -13.64 7.63 -11.23
CA ASP A 167 -14.52 6.50 -10.95
C ASP A 167 -14.51 6.16 -9.46
N ASP A 168 -15.68 5.80 -8.91
CA ASP A 168 -15.85 5.50 -7.49
C ASP A 168 -16.02 3.99 -7.27
N TYR A 169 -15.55 3.52 -6.13
CA TYR A 169 -15.55 2.12 -5.72
C TYR A 169 -15.86 1.98 -4.24
N TYR A 170 -16.39 0.83 -3.79
CA TYR A 170 -16.41 0.53 -2.37
C TYR A 170 -15.01 0.24 -1.86
N PHE A 171 -14.65 0.76 -0.68
CA PHE A 171 -13.32 0.54 -0.08
C PHE A 171 -12.92 -0.93 -0.01
N TRP A 172 -13.84 -1.80 0.47
CA TRP A 172 -13.54 -3.22 0.59
C TRP A 172 -13.20 -3.87 -0.76
N GLN A 173 -13.88 -3.46 -1.84
CA GLN A 173 -13.62 -3.96 -3.19
C GLN A 173 -12.30 -3.40 -3.75
N ALA A 174 -12.04 -2.13 -3.56
CA ALA A 174 -10.80 -1.50 -4.01
C ALA A 174 -9.56 -2.11 -3.31
N VAL A 175 -9.66 -2.38 -2.00
CA VAL A 175 -8.60 -3.09 -1.27
C VAL A 175 -8.48 -4.54 -1.74
N ARG A 176 -9.62 -5.25 -1.95
CA ARG A 176 -9.60 -6.60 -2.50
C ARG A 176 -8.94 -6.66 -3.88
N ALA A 177 -9.16 -5.64 -4.73
CA ALA A 177 -8.53 -5.54 -6.05
C ALA A 177 -7.03 -5.33 -5.95
N THR A 178 -6.60 -4.33 -5.19
CA THR A 178 -5.16 -4.02 -5.05
C THR A 178 -4.37 -5.15 -4.40
N THR A 179 -5.03 -6.04 -3.63
CA THR A 179 -4.39 -7.20 -2.96
C THR A 179 -4.61 -8.53 -3.70
N ALA A 180 -5.22 -8.52 -4.90
CA ALA A 180 -5.45 -9.71 -5.71
C ALA A 180 -4.19 -10.15 -6.45
N ALA A 181 -3.13 -10.49 -5.73
CA ALA A 181 -1.86 -10.89 -6.30
C ALA A 181 -2.00 -12.19 -7.10
N PRO A 182 -1.63 -12.21 -8.41
CA PRO A 182 -1.69 -13.40 -9.23
C PRO A 182 -0.96 -14.59 -8.58
N SER A 183 -1.46 -15.77 -8.75
CA SER A 183 -1.06 -17.04 -8.12
C SER A 183 -1.38 -17.16 -6.62
N TYR A 184 -1.62 -16.06 -5.91
CA TYR A 184 -2.04 -16.09 -4.50
C TYR A 184 -3.57 -16.07 -4.37
N PHE A 185 -4.23 -15.17 -5.10
CA PHE A 185 -5.69 -15.00 -5.08
C PHE A 185 -6.26 -14.91 -6.50
N GLU A 186 -7.53 -15.31 -6.63
CA GLU A 186 -8.30 -15.05 -7.84
C GLU A 186 -8.48 -13.54 -8.10
N PRO A 187 -8.68 -13.13 -9.38
CA PRO A 187 -9.03 -11.76 -9.72
C PRO A 187 -10.23 -11.27 -8.93
N ALA A 188 -10.20 -10.02 -8.51
CA ALA A 188 -11.32 -9.41 -7.82
C ALA A 188 -12.37 -8.93 -8.82
N ARG A 189 -13.63 -9.30 -8.60
CA ARG A 189 -14.76 -8.69 -9.28
C ARG A 189 -15.20 -7.46 -8.51
N VAL A 190 -15.03 -6.29 -9.12
CA VAL A 190 -15.21 -4.99 -8.47
C VAL A 190 -16.29 -4.21 -9.20
N GLU A 191 -17.28 -3.70 -8.47
CA GLU A 191 -18.29 -2.82 -9.02
C GLU A 191 -17.74 -1.38 -9.14
N ASN A 192 -17.67 -0.87 -10.36
CA ASN A 192 -17.44 0.54 -10.62
C ASN A 192 -18.76 1.30 -10.42
N LEU A 193 -18.87 2.02 -9.31
CA LEU A 193 -20.11 2.69 -8.91
C LEU A 193 -20.52 3.82 -9.86
N SER A 194 -19.53 4.48 -10.47
CA SER A 194 -19.77 5.57 -11.42
C SER A 194 -20.29 5.08 -12.75
N ARG A 195 -19.80 3.95 -13.23
CA ARG A 195 -20.16 3.37 -14.54
C ARG A 195 -21.23 2.29 -14.44
N LYS A 196 -21.55 1.84 -13.24
CA LYS A 196 -22.51 0.74 -12.95
C LYS A 196 -22.18 -0.53 -13.73
N GLN A 197 -20.92 -0.91 -13.72
CA GLN A 197 -20.40 -2.11 -14.39
C GLN A 197 -19.35 -2.80 -13.53
N ASP A 198 -19.23 -4.09 -13.70
CA ASP A 198 -18.18 -4.87 -13.05
C ASP A 198 -16.87 -4.77 -13.82
N GLU A 199 -15.78 -4.83 -13.09
CA GLU A 199 -14.40 -4.87 -13.59
C GLU A 199 -13.67 -6.07 -12.98
N ALA A 200 -12.82 -6.72 -13.77
CA ALA A 200 -11.99 -7.84 -13.30
C ALA A 200 -10.57 -7.35 -13.01
N LEU A 201 -10.28 -7.09 -11.73
CA LEU A 201 -9.06 -6.43 -11.30
C LEU A 201 -8.12 -7.40 -10.57
N ILE A 202 -6.82 -7.21 -10.80
CA ILE A 202 -5.74 -7.87 -10.07
C ILE A 202 -4.82 -6.83 -9.42
N ASP A 203 -3.93 -7.28 -8.53
CA ASP A 203 -2.98 -6.47 -7.79
C ASP A 203 -2.18 -5.54 -8.70
N GLY A 204 -2.07 -4.27 -8.29
CA GLY A 204 -1.27 -3.27 -8.99
C GLY A 204 0.23 -3.56 -9.00
N GLY A 205 0.71 -4.44 -8.12
CA GLY A 205 2.11 -4.88 -8.08
C GLY A 205 2.60 -5.52 -9.37
N VAL A 206 1.70 -5.94 -10.27
CA VAL A 206 2.07 -6.46 -11.60
C VAL A 206 2.67 -5.38 -12.50
N PHE A 207 2.44 -4.09 -12.24
CA PHE A 207 2.97 -2.98 -13.05
C PHE A 207 3.56 -1.84 -12.21
N MET A 208 3.20 -1.71 -10.93
CA MET A 208 3.61 -0.60 -10.06
C MET A 208 3.64 -1.03 -8.59
N ASN A 209 4.74 -1.65 -8.17
CA ASN A 209 4.90 -2.08 -6.78
C ASN A 209 5.25 -0.92 -5.85
N ASP A 210 6.12 0.02 -6.27
CA ASP A 210 6.37 1.31 -5.61
C ASP A 210 5.54 2.41 -6.31
N PRO A 211 4.48 2.94 -5.68
CA PRO A 211 3.62 3.93 -6.31
C PRO A 211 4.03 5.39 -6.07
N ALA A 212 5.28 5.68 -5.65
CA ALA A 212 5.71 7.03 -5.29
C ALA A 212 5.56 8.04 -6.43
N ILE A 213 5.89 7.64 -7.66
CA ILE A 213 5.74 8.52 -8.84
C ILE A 213 4.25 8.78 -9.12
N ALA A 214 3.39 7.74 -9.03
CA ALA A 214 1.96 7.93 -9.21
C ALA A 214 1.37 8.85 -8.13
N ALA A 215 1.80 8.70 -6.88
CA ALA A 215 1.38 9.57 -5.78
C ALA A 215 1.73 11.04 -6.04
N TYR A 216 2.94 11.31 -6.53
CA TYR A 216 3.34 12.66 -6.92
C TYR A 216 2.51 13.20 -8.10
N LEU A 217 2.28 12.39 -9.14
CA LEU A 217 1.47 12.80 -10.29
C LEU A 217 0.02 13.08 -9.89
N GLU A 218 -0.56 12.29 -8.99
CA GLU A 218 -1.90 12.57 -8.44
C GLU A 218 -1.91 13.88 -7.65
N ALA A 219 -0.89 14.14 -6.82
CA ALA A 219 -0.75 15.43 -6.13
C ALA A 219 -0.69 16.61 -7.12
N ARG A 220 0.02 16.47 -8.25
CA ARG A 220 0.05 17.46 -9.31
C ARG A 220 -1.30 17.63 -10.01
N LYS A 221 -2.07 16.56 -10.23
CA LYS A 221 -3.45 16.61 -10.76
C LYS A 221 -4.41 17.39 -9.85
N LEU A 222 -4.19 17.33 -8.54
CA LEU A 222 -4.92 18.14 -7.57
C LEU A 222 -4.55 19.64 -7.60
N GLY A 223 -3.65 20.05 -8.48
CA GLY A 223 -3.22 21.43 -8.65
C GLY A 223 -2.18 21.89 -7.61
N TRP A 224 -1.55 20.98 -6.88
CA TRP A 224 -0.52 21.36 -5.92
C TRP A 224 0.79 21.70 -6.63
N ASP A 225 1.41 22.80 -6.23
CA ASP A 225 2.70 23.20 -6.78
C ASP A 225 3.79 22.21 -6.41
N ALA A 226 4.69 21.90 -7.35
CA ALA A 226 5.77 20.94 -7.14
C ALA A 226 6.64 21.29 -5.93
N GLU A 227 6.97 22.57 -5.77
CA GLU A 227 7.77 23.09 -4.66
C GLU A 227 7.11 22.95 -3.28
N ASP A 228 5.82 22.66 -3.21
CA ASP A 228 5.11 22.48 -1.95
C ASP A 228 4.95 20.98 -1.59
N ILE A 229 5.24 20.06 -2.49
CA ILE A 229 5.05 18.64 -2.28
C ILE A 229 6.25 18.03 -1.57
N VAL A 230 5.99 17.28 -0.49
CA VAL A 230 6.93 16.40 0.21
C VAL A 230 6.41 14.97 0.10
N VAL A 231 7.20 14.07 -0.49
CA VAL A 231 6.83 12.67 -0.65
C VAL A 231 7.60 11.82 0.36
N LEU A 232 6.88 11.11 1.22
CA LEU A 232 7.42 10.04 2.08
C LEU A 232 7.04 8.70 1.45
N SER A 233 8.04 7.95 0.99
CA SER A 233 7.87 6.62 0.41
C SER A 233 8.38 5.56 1.36
N LEU A 234 7.54 4.58 1.69
CA LEU A 234 7.83 3.48 2.61
C LEU A 234 7.86 2.16 1.86
N GLY A 235 9.02 1.50 1.90
CA GLY A 235 9.19 0.16 1.36
C GLY A 235 8.75 -0.93 2.34
N THR A 236 8.68 -2.15 1.82
CA THR A 236 8.34 -3.37 2.57
C THR A 236 9.55 -4.28 2.80
N GLY A 237 10.74 -3.73 2.64
CA GLY A 237 12.01 -4.46 2.75
C GLY A 237 12.39 -5.20 1.45
N HIS A 238 13.67 -5.45 1.29
CA HIS A 238 14.21 -6.28 0.22
C HIS A 238 15.25 -7.26 0.77
N ALA A 239 15.36 -8.43 0.16
CA ALA A 239 16.33 -9.44 0.56
C ALA A 239 17.47 -9.47 -0.49
N PRO A 240 18.61 -8.77 -0.24
CA PRO A 240 19.67 -8.65 -1.23
C PRO A 240 20.42 -9.97 -1.46
N GLU A 241 20.30 -10.92 -0.52
CA GLU A 241 21.09 -12.15 -0.49
C GLU A 241 20.38 -13.38 -1.09
N LYS A 242 19.22 -13.22 -1.72
CA LYS A 242 18.53 -14.33 -2.39
C LYS A 242 18.63 -14.22 -3.91
N PRO A 243 19.84 -14.39 -4.46
CA PRO A 243 19.97 -14.45 -5.90
C PRO A 243 19.31 -15.73 -6.41
N PHE A 244 18.70 -15.66 -7.58
CA PHE A 244 18.46 -16.86 -8.36
C PHE A 244 19.78 -17.24 -9.03
N PRO A 245 20.50 -18.31 -8.56
CA PRO A 245 21.82 -18.62 -9.09
C PRO A 245 21.72 -18.94 -10.58
N TYR A 246 22.66 -18.43 -11.36
CA TYR A 246 22.71 -18.67 -12.81
C TYR A 246 22.64 -20.16 -13.14
N GLU A 247 23.38 -21.00 -12.39
CA GLU A 247 23.45 -22.44 -12.56
C GLU A 247 22.10 -23.15 -12.37
N GLU A 248 21.20 -22.56 -11.58
CA GLU A 248 19.83 -23.06 -11.47
C GLU A 248 18.94 -22.48 -12.56
N ALA A 249 19.02 -21.16 -12.77
CA ALA A 249 18.12 -20.43 -13.66
C ALA A 249 18.31 -20.82 -15.14
N ILE A 250 19.52 -21.19 -15.55
CA ILE A 250 19.81 -21.62 -16.93
C ILE A 250 18.99 -22.85 -17.36
N ASN A 251 18.55 -23.66 -16.39
CA ASN A 251 17.76 -24.85 -16.64
C ASN A 251 16.25 -24.64 -16.46
N TRP A 252 15.82 -23.41 -16.16
CA TRP A 252 14.41 -23.10 -15.93
C TRP A 252 13.66 -23.00 -17.26
N GLY A 253 12.77 -23.95 -17.52
CA GLY A 253 11.67 -23.77 -18.48
C GLY A 253 10.53 -22.92 -17.85
N SER A 254 9.42 -22.78 -18.57
CA SER A 254 8.25 -22.03 -18.10
C SER A 254 7.81 -22.42 -16.68
N LEU A 255 7.87 -23.70 -16.33
CA LEU A 255 7.52 -24.21 -15.01
C LEU A 255 8.51 -23.75 -13.92
N GLY A 256 9.79 -23.65 -14.23
CA GLY A 256 10.81 -23.17 -13.28
C GLY A 256 10.58 -21.69 -12.92
N TRP A 257 10.28 -20.86 -13.91
CA TRP A 257 9.98 -19.45 -13.73
C TRP A 257 8.69 -19.19 -12.92
N MET A 258 7.72 -20.13 -12.97
CA MET A 258 6.42 -20.04 -12.29
C MET A 258 6.35 -20.90 -11.03
N GLN A 259 7.46 -21.43 -10.53
CA GLN A 259 7.49 -22.38 -9.41
C GLN A 259 7.07 -21.72 -8.09
N ILE A 260 5.91 -22.08 -7.57
CA ILE A 260 5.33 -21.54 -6.33
C ILE A 260 6.24 -21.83 -5.12
N ALA A 261 6.86 -23.00 -5.07
CA ALA A 261 7.78 -23.36 -3.98
C ALA A 261 9.00 -22.43 -3.85
N LYS A 262 9.34 -21.70 -4.94
CA LYS A 262 10.41 -20.68 -4.97
C LYS A 262 9.86 -19.24 -4.95
N GLY A 263 8.58 -19.05 -4.57
CA GLY A 263 7.96 -17.73 -4.51
C GLY A 263 7.63 -17.11 -5.87
N VAL A 264 7.36 -17.95 -6.90
CA VAL A 264 7.10 -17.51 -8.27
C VAL A 264 8.18 -16.52 -8.76
N PRO A 265 9.40 -17.01 -9.11
CA PRO A 265 10.56 -16.17 -9.43
C PRO A 265 10.27 -15.04 -10.40
N LEU A 266 9.43 -15.28 -11.41
CA LEU A 266 9.07 -14.27 -12.41
C LEU A 266 8.35 -13.06 -11.79
N LEU A 267 7.40 -13.29 -10.88
CA LEU A 267 6.67 -12.22 -10.20
C LEU A 267 7.57 -11.46 -9.21
N SER A 268 8.43 -12.17 -8.49
CA SER A 268 9.41 -11.58 -7.57
C SER A 268 10.35 -10.63 -8.33
N ILE A 269 10.94 -11.09 -9.44
CA ILE A 269 11.83 -10.28 -10.28
C ILE A 269 11.11 -9.06 -10.85
N PHE A 270 9.86 -9.19 -11.31
CA PHE A 270 9.10 -8.05 -11.80
C PHE A 270 8.82 -7.03 -10.70
N ALA A 271 8.39 -7.46 -9.51
CA ALA A 271 8.13 -6.57 -8.39
C ALA A 271 9.40 -5.83 -7.94
N ASP A 272 10.51 -6.56 -7.81
CA ASP A 272 11.80 -5.97 -7.43
C ASP A 272 12.33 -5.01 -8.49
N GLY A 273 12.30 -5.41 -9.76
CA GLY A 273 12.74 -4.58 -10.87
C GLY A 273 11.93 -3.29 -11.01
N GLN A 274 10.61 -3.37 -10.81
CA GLN A 274 9.74 -2.20 -10.81
C GLN A 274 10.01 -1.28 -9.61
N SER A 275 10.14 -1.83 -8.39
CA SER A 275 10.43 -1.02 -7.19
C SER A 275 11.78 -0.32 -7.32
N GLN A 276 12.82 -1.02 -7.77
CA GLN A 276 14.15 -0.43 -7.98
C GLN A 276 14.11 0.66 -9.07
N THR A 277 13.42 0.40 -10.18
CA THR A 277 13.28 1.38 -11.27
C THR A 277 12.50 2.61 -10.81
N ALA A 278 11.39 2.42 -10.10
CA ALA A 278 10.57 3.52 -9.58
C ALA A 278 11.36 4.37 -8.57
N SER A 279 12.09 3.74 -7.64
CA SER A 279 12.94 4.45 -6.69
C SER A 279 14.05 5.26 -7.40
N TYR A 280 14.75 4.64 -8.37
CA TYR A 280 15.77 5.33 -9.18
C TYR A 280 15.18 6.54 -9.93
N GLN A 281 14.03 6.36 -10.56
CA GLN A 281 13.34 7.45 -11.27
C GLN A 281 12.89 8.54 -10.31
N ALA A 282 12.33 8.19 -9.15
CA ALA A 282 11.86 9.14 -8.15
C ALA A 282 13.00 10.01 -7.61
N GLU A 283 14.14 9.41 -7.27
CA GLU A 283 15.32 10.13 -6.77
C GLU A 283 15.81 11.21 -7.75
N HIS A 284 15.78 10.91 -9.04
CA HIS A 284 16.28 11.83 -10.06
C HIS A 284 15.20 12.82 -10.55
N LEU A 285 14.00 12.32 -10.86
CA LEU A 285 12.95 13.13 -11.45
C LEU A 285 12.34 14.13 -10.47
N PHE A 286 12.17 13.78 -9.20
CA PHE A 286 11.55 14.69 -8.24
C PHE A 286 12.40 15.93 -7.99
N CYS A 287 13.72 15.79 -7.99
CA CYS A 287 14.64 16.92 -7.92
C CYS A 287 14.48 17.86 -9.13
N GLU A 288 14.47 17.28 -10.34
CA GLU A 288 14.32 18.05 -11.59
C GLU A 288 12.92 18.66 -11.76
N MET A 289 11.88 17.95 -11.28
CA MET A 289 10.49 18.42 -11.35
C MET A 289 10.15 19.45 -10.27
N GLY A 290 11.12 19.84 -9.42
CA GLY A 290 10.95 20.86 -8.38
C GLY A 290 10.17 20.38 -7.15
N CYS A 291 10.04 19.06 -6.91
CA CYS A 291 9.51 18.53 -5.66
C CYS A 291 10.34 19.03 -4.48
N THR A 292 9.69 19.49 -3.41
CA THR A 292 10.40 20.04 -2.26
C THR A 292 11.33 19.00 -1.63
N ARG A 293 10.84 17.78 -1.44
CA ARG A 293 11.62 16.69 -0.86
C ARG A 293 11.01 15.33 -1.18
N TYR A 294 11.84 14.39 -1.59
CA TYR A 294 11.55 12.97 -1.65
C TYR A 294 12.33 12.24 -0.56
N ILE A 295 11.64 11.44 0.23
CA ILE A 295 12.23 10.67 1.31
C ILE A 295 11.80 9.22 1.14
N ARG A 296 12.76 8.33 0.93
CA ARG A 296 12.54 6.89 0.85
C ARG A 296 13.06 6.21 2.10
N LEU A 297 12.21 5.49 2.81
CA LEU A 297 12.58 4.60 3.91
C LEU A 297 12.31 3.15 3.49
N ASN A 298 13.37 2.41 3.31
CA ASN A 298 13.38 0.98 3.03
C ASN A 298 14.63 0.37 3.64
N GLY A 299 14.76 -0.96 3.67
CA GLY A 299 15.94 -1.60 4.20
C GLY A 299 15.98 -3.09 3.95
N ASP A 300 17.10 -3.71 4.32
CA ASP A 300 17.32 -5.13 4.15
C ASP A 300 16.47 -5.94 5.13
N ILE A 301 15.92 -7.04 4.62
CA ILE A 301 15.28 -8.08 5.42
C ILE A 301 16.07 -9.40 5.26
N PRO A 302 16.04 -10.29 6.26
CA PRO A 302 16.58 -11.64 6.09
C PRO A 302 15.91 -12.39 4.94
N ALA A 303 16.65 -13.19 4.21
CA ALA A 303 16.14 -13.96 3.06
C ALA A 303 14.94 -14.86 3.43
N GLU A 304 14.91 -15.37 4.66
CA GLU A 304 13.79 -16.17 5.17
C GLU A 304 12.50 -15.38 5.33
N ALA A 305 12.60 -14.04 5.41
CA ALA A 305 11.47 -13.14 5.58
C ALA A 305 10.90 -12.57 4.27
N GLU A 306 11.47 -12.94 3.11
CA GLU A 306 11.10 -12.42 1.79
C GLU A 306 9.69 -12.85 1.35
N ALA A 307 9.25 -14.06 1.73
CA ALA A 307 7.97 -14.60 1.27
C ALA A 307 6.78 -13.72 1.68
N LEU A 308 5.97 -13.35 0.69
CA LEU A 308 4.85 -12.39 0.84
C LEU A 308 3.70 -12.92 1.71
N ASP A 309 3.61 -14.23 1.89
CA ASP A 309 2.53 -14.95 2.57
C ASP A 309 2.96 -15.66 3.86
N ASN A 310 4.21 -15.46 4.29
CA ASN A 310 4.74 -16.12 5.48
C ASN A 310 4.32 -15.40 6.77
N ALA A 311 3.07 -15.60 7.20
CA ALA A 311 2.54 -15.05 8.46
C ALA A 311 2.90 -15.88 9.72
N ARG A 312 3.91 -16.75 9.68
CA ARG A 312 4.33 -17.54 10.85
C ARG A 312 4.99 -16.66 11.90
N PRO A 313 4.84 -16.98 13.22
CA PRO A 313 5.40 -16.16 14.30
C PRO A 313 6.89 -15.86 14.15
N GLY A 314 7.69 -16.85 13.78
CA GLY A 314 9.13 -16.66 13.56
C GLY A 314 9.44 -15.62 12.48
N ASN A 315 8.68 -15.61 11.40
CA ASN A 315 8.84 -14.63 10.32
C ASN A 315 8.43 -13.22 10.77
N LEU A 316 7.33 -13.10 11.51
CA LEU A 316 6.87 -11.81 12.02
C LEU A 316 7.90 -11.19 13.01
N ILE A 317 8.61 -12.02 13.77
CA ILE A 317 9.75 -11.57 14.61
C ILE A 317 10.87 -10.99 13.73
N LEU A 318 11.22 -11.65 12.63
CA LEU A 318 12.25 -11.16 11.70
C LEU A 318 11.84 -9.82 11.07
N LEU A 319 10.58 -9.69 10.64
CA LEU A 319 10.05 -8.45 10.06
C LEU A 319 10.00 -7.31 11.08
N ASN A 320 9.61 -7.58 12.32
CA ASN A 320 9.68 -6.59 13.40
C ASN A 320 11.13 -6.16 13.66
N GLY A 321 12.07 -7.11 13.72
CA GLY A 321 13.49 -6.80 13.88
C GLY A 321 14.07 -5.95 12.75
N ALA A 322 13.65 -6.22 11.50
CA ALA A 322 14.02 -5.41 10.33
C ALA A 322 13.45 -3.99 10.43
N ALA A 323 12.17 -3.85 10.78
CA ALA A 323 11.54 -2.55 11.01
C ALA A 323 12.27 -1.75 12.11
N ASP A 324 12.57 -2.40 13.24
CA ASP A 324 13.33 -1.77 14.34
C ASP A 324 14.73 -1.33 13.90
N LYS A 325 15.39 -2.09 13.01
CA LYS A 325 16.68 -1.71 12.44
C LYS A 325 16.53 -0.47 11.55
N ILE A 326 15.55 -0.47 10.63
CA ILE A 326 15.29 0.69 9.75
C ILE A 326 15.01 1.95 10.59
N ILE A 327 14.20 1.84 11.63
CA ILE A 327 13.85 2.96 12.52
C ILE A 327 15.09 3.46 13.25
N ARG A 328 15.93 2.59 13.79
CA ARG A 328 17.17 3.00 14.48
C ARG A 328 18.16 3.67 13.55
N ASP A 329 18.39 3.07 12.38
CA ASP A 329 19.36 3.56 11.39
C ASP A 329 18.95 4.94 10.83
N ASN A 330 17.64 5.25 10.85
CA ASN A 330 17.08 6.51 10.33
C ASN A 330 16.52 7.44 11.42
N THR A 331 16.98 7.31 12.67
CA THR A 331 16.45 8.09 13.79
C THR A 331 16.47 9.60 13.55
N VAL A 332 17.59 10.15 13.04
CA VAL A 332 17.73 11.59 12.74
C VAL A 332 16.76 12.02 11.64
N LEU A 333 16.67 11.23 10.58
CA LEU A 333 15.75 11.51 9.46
C LEU A 333 14.29 11.45 9.90
N LEU A 334 13.92 10.51 10.78
CA LEU A 334 12.57 10.42 11.35
C LEU A 334 12.25 11.64 12.23
N ASP A 335 13.22 12.15 12.98
CA ASP A 335 13.05 13.38 13.76
C ASP A 335 12.86 14.60 12.85
N GLU A 336 13.61 14.70 11.73
CA GLU A 336 13.43 15.75 10.73
C GLU A 336 12.05 15.69 10.06
N ILE A 337 11.58 14.47 9.70
CA ILE A 337 10.23 14.27 9.15
C ILE A 337 9.19 14.79 10.14
N VAL A 338 9.31 14.40 11.40
CA VAL A 338 8.36 14.80 12.45
C VAL A 338 8.38 16.32 12.66
N ASP A 339 9.55 16.97 12.63
CA ASP A 339 9.65 18.42 12.71
C ASP A 339 8.94 19.13 11.56
N MET A 340 9.09 18.61 10.32
CA MET A 340 8.40 19.15 9.16
C MET A 340 6.87 18.97 9.28
N LEU A 341 6.41 17.81 9.74
CA LEU A 341 4.99 17.53 9.94
C LEU A 341 4.36 18.45 11.00
N ILE A 342 5.04 18.66 12.14
CA ILE A 342 4.59 19.56 13.21
C ILE A 342 4.49 21.00 12.71
N ALA A 343 5.53 21.48 12.03
CA ALA A 343 5.56 22.83 11.45
C ALA A 343 4.39 23.05 10.49
N ASN A 344 4.05 22.03 9.68
CA ASN A 344 2.95 22.06 8.73
C ASN A 344 1.57 22.07 9.42
N LEU A 345 1.40 21.23 10.46
CA LEU A 345 0.15 21.16 11.23
C LEU A 345 -0.13 22.45 12.01
N HIS A 346 0.91 23.11 12.53
CA HIS A 346 0.75 24.39 13.21
C HIS A 346 0.40 25.55 12.28
N SER A 347 0.80 25.48 11.00
CA SER A 347 0.43 26.50 10.01
C SER A 347 -1.07 26.51 9.70
N ASP A 348 -1.79 25.41 9.95
CA ASP A 348 -3.26 25.32 9.81
C ASP A 348 -4.01 26.08 10.93
N ASN A 349 -3.48 26.15 12.12
CA ASN A 349 -4.16 26.78 13.26
C ASN A 349 -4.12 28.33 13.22
N GLY A 350 -3.40 28.92 12.25
CA GLY A 350 -3.26 30.36 12.08
C GLY A 350 -4.16 31.00 11.01
N SER A 351 -4.91 30.21 10.22
CA SER A 351 -5.87 30.73 9.22
C SER A 351 -7.31 30.54 9.69
N PRO A 352 -8.15 31.58 9.71
CA PRO A 352 -9.57 31.39 9.96
C PRO A 352 -10.17 30.52 8.86
N HIS A 353 -10.83 29.45 9.25
CA HIS A 353 -11.49 28.48 8.39
C HIS A 353 -12.28 29.14 7.26
N SER A 354 -11.88 28.92 6.03
CA SER A 354 -12.81 28.91 4.91
C SER A 354 -13.43 27.50 4.85
N GLY A 355 -14.43 27.27 5.66
CA GLY A 355 -15.37 26.18 5.45
C GLY A 355 -16.15 26.47 4.17
N SER A 356 -15.96 25.64 3.16
CA SER A 356 -16.99 25.32 2.16
C SER A 356 -16.43 24.35 1.13
N LEU A 357 -16.54 23.07 1.41
CA LEU A 357 -16.64 22.04 0.40
C LEU A 357 -17.98 21.34 0.58
N VAL A 358 -19.08 22.08 0.35
CA VAL A 358 -20.39 21.53 -0.05
C VAL A 358 -21.18 22.71 -0.60
N ASN A 359 -21.34 22.75 -1.92
CA ASN A 359 -22.51 23.19 -2.68
C ASN A 359 -22.08 23.72 -4.04
N ALA A 360 -22.14 22.87 -5.02
CA ALA A 360 -22.56 23.23 -6.37
C ALA A 360 -23.31 22.02 -6.93
N ALA A 361 -24.59 22.28 -7.19
CA ALA A 361 -25.58 21.39 -7.73
C ALA A 361 -25.22 20.82 -9.10
#